data_ab6e53b59b46963bb943132a0d0574ee
#
_entry.id   ab6e53b59b46963bb943132a0d0574ee
#
_cell.length_a   1.000
_cell.length_b   1.000
_cell.length_c   1.000
_cell.angle_alpha   90.00
_cell.angle_beta   90.00
_cell.angle_gamma   90.00
#
_symmetry.space_group_name_H-M   'P 1'
#
loop_
_entity.id
_entity.type
_entity.pdbx_description
1 polymer ?
#
loop_
_entity_poly.entity_id
_entity_poly.type
_entity_poly.pdbx_seq_one_letter_code
_entity_poly.pdbx_strand_id
1 'polypeptide(L)'
;MRQKIAEQIAIGALRYFMLKVTRNSVIAFDFKDALSFEGETGPYIQYAVVRIRNIFRKGNTTPDAALADFANLSAANLGSYLAGDANEDIWSLWLRAGRRTQILEQCIATSEPAYLAKHAFQLAQEFANFYHRHHILTEEDPARKTFLLATAAIALRELVGALALLGIESPEAM
;
A
#
# COMPACT_ATOMS: atom_id res chain seq x y z
N MET A 1 -6.10 -23.27 -6.92
CA MET A 1 -6.00 -22.04 -6.08
C MET A 1 -4.58 -21.80 -5.57
N ARG A 2 -3.98 -22.70 -4.75
CA ARG A 2 -2.61 -22.51 -4.20
C ARG A 2 -1.54 -22.28 -5.26
N GLN A 3 -1.56 -23.01 -6.37
CA GLN A 3 -0.58 -22.87 -7.44
C GLN A 3 -0.62 -21.48 -8.09
N LYS A 4 -1.80 -20.92 -8.36
CA LYS A 4 -1.96 -19.57 -8.89
C LYS A 4 -1.40 -18.50 -7.94
N ILE A 5 -1.65 -18.65 -6.63
CA ILE A 5 -1.10 -17.73 -5.62
C ILE A 5 0.43 -17.81 -5.60
N ALA A 6 1.00 -19.02 -5.60
CA ALA A 6 2.45 -19.20 -5.64
C ALA A 6 3.09 -18.59 -6.88
N GLU A 7 2.45 -18.73 -8.04
CA GLU A 7 2.88 -18.12 -9.29
C GLU A 7 2.83 -16.59 -9.24
N GLN A 8 1.76 -16.01 -8.71
CA GLN A 8 1.64 -14.55 -8.52
C GLN A 8 2.72 -14.00 -7.58
N ILE A 9 3.02 -14.72 -6.50
CA ILE A 9 4.08 -14.33 -5.57
C ILE A 9 5.45 -14.42 -6.25
N ALA A 10 5.75 -15.52 -6.93
CA ALA A 10 7.04 -15.72 -7.59
C ALA A 10 7.30 -14.70 -8.70
N ILE A 11 6.30 -14.45 -9.56
CA ILE A 11 6.39 -13.44 -10.62
C ILE A 11 6.52 -12.04 -10.01
N GLY A 12 5.73 -11.73 -8.98
CA GLY A 12 5.80 -10.46 -8.26
C GLY A 12 7.17 -10.22 -7.63
N ALA A 13 7.74 -11.24 -6.98
CA ALA A 13 9.08 -11.18 -6.40
C ALA A 13 10.15 -10.89 -7.45
N LEU A 14 10.14 -11.64 -8.56
CA LEU A 14 11.09 -11.47 -9.65
C LEU A 14 10.99 -10.08 -10.28
N ARG A 15 9.77 -9.66 -10.66
CA ARG A 15 9.56 -8.35 -11.29
C ARG A 15 9.99 -7.20 -10.37
N TYR A 16 9.58 -7.25 -9.11
CA TYR A 16 9.98 -6.24 -8.16
C TYR A 16 11.50 -6.18 -7.98
N PHE A 17 12.15 -7.33 -7.81
CA PHE A 17 13.60 -7.42 -7.65
C PHE A 17 14.35 -6.78 -8.82
N MET A 18 13.88 -6.98 -10.05
CA MET A 18 14.48 -6.39 -11.25
C MET A 18 14.17 -4.89 -11.38
N LEU A 19 12.95 -4.45 -11.00
CA LEU A 19 12.51 -3.07 -11.20
C LEU A 19 12.92 -2.10 -10.09
N LYS A 20 13.29 -2.59 -8.90
CA LYS A 20 13.70 -1.73 -7.78
C LYS A 20 15.07 -1.09 -7.95
N VAL A 21 15.88 -1.57 -8.85
CA VAL A 21 17.22 -1.04 -9.15
C VAL A 21 17.21 -0.22 -10.43
N THR A 22 18.17 0.71 -10.55
CA THR A 22 18.29 1.51 -11.77
C THR A 22 18.75 0.64 -12.94
N ARG A 23 18.32 0.98 -14.16
CA ARG A 23 18.58 0.19 -15.38
C ARG A 23 20.06 -0.03 -15.72
N ASN A 24 20.95 0.81 -15.19
CA ASN A 24 22.40 0.70 -15.42
C ASN A 24 23.14 -0.07 -14.30
N SER A 25 22.41 -0.56 -13.30
CA SER A 25 22.99 -1.31 -12.19
C SER A 25 23.26 -2.76 -12.58
N VAL A 26 24.35 -3.32 -12.11
CA VAL A 26 24.58 -4.77 -12.15
C VAL A 26 23.74 -5.42 -11.07
N ILE A 27 22.91 -6.37 -11.46
CA ILE A 27 21.99 -7.07 -10.56
C ILE A 27 22.57 -8.47 -10.27
N ALA A 28 22.89 -8.73 -9.01
CA ALA A 28 23.12 -10.08 -8.52
C ALA A 28 21.78 -10.61 -7.98
N PHE A 29 21.15 -11.54 -8.71
CA PHE A 29 19.86 -12.09 -8.32
C PHE A 29 20.03 -13.19 -7.29
N ASP A 30 19.33 -13.07 -6.16
CA ASP A 30 19.22 -14.11 -5.14
C ASP A 30 17.75 -14.45 -4.87
N PHE A 31 17.40 -15.73 -4.97
CA PHE A 31 16.03 -16.20 -4.75
C PHE A 31 15.55 -15.99 -3.31
N LYS A 32 16.43 -16.16 -2.34
CA LYS A 32 16.08 -16.01 -0.93
C LYS A 32 15.72 -14.56 -0.62
N ASP A 33 16.52 -13.63 -1.13
CA ASP A 33 16.29 -12.21 -0.96
C ASP A 33 15.03 -11.75 -1.71
N ALA A 34 14.84 -12.21 -2.96
CA ALA A 34 13.68 -11.83 -3.77
C ALA A 34 12.34 -12.31 -3.19
N LEU A 35 12.32 -13.51 -2.58
CA LEU A 35 11.14 -14.14 -1.99
C LEU A 35 10.92 -13.79 -0.51
N SER A 36 11.78 -12.96 0.08
CA SER A 36 11.62 -12.52 1.47
C SER A 36 10.33 -11.73 1.67
N PHE A 37 9.66 -11.97 2.80
CA PHE A 37 8.54 -11.17 3.27
C PHE A 37 8.99 -9.97 4.12
N GLU A 38 10.29 -9.77 4.25
CA GLU A 38 10.90 -8.66 4.97
C GLU A 38 11.75 -7.81 4.03
N GLY A 39 11.83 -6.52 4.32
CA GLY A 39 12.61 -5.57 3.53
C GLY A 39 11.94 -5.17 2.21
N GLU A 40 12.74 -4.62 1.30
CA GLU A 40 12.29 -4.06 0.02
C GLU A 40 12.09 -5.14 -1.04
N THR A 41 10.93 -5.85 -0.96
CA THR A 41 10.59 -7.00 -1.80
C THR A 41 9.17 -6.94 -2.36
N GLY A 42 8.93 -7.64 -3.48
CA GLY A 42 7.59 -7.81 -4.06
C GLY A 42 6.59 -8.46 -3.10
N PRO A 43 6.96 -9.62 -2.49
CA PRO A 43 6.10 -10.29 -1.51
C PRO A 43 5.70 -9.43 -0.32
N TYR A 44 6.58 -8.55 0.18
CA TYR A 44 6.25 -7.60 1.25
C TYR A 44 5.09 -6.67 0.84
N ILE A 45 5.14 -6.10 -0.37
CA ILE A 45 4.11 -5.18 -0.84
C ILE A 45 2.81 -5.94 -1.15
N GLN A 46 2.90 -7.13 -1.77
CA GLN A 46 1.74 -8.00 -2.01
C GLN A 46 1.06 -8.37 -0.68
N TYR A 47 1.83 -8.70 0.35
CA TYR A 47 1.31 -8.99 1.68
C TYR A 47 0.59 -7.77 2.29
N ALA A 48 1.13 -6.56 2.14
CA ALA A 48 0.45 -5.34 2.59
C ALA A 48 -0.93 -5.18 1.93
N VAL A 49 -1.04 -5.42 0.62
CA VAL A 49 -2.32 -5.38 -0.10
C VAL A 49 -3.30 -6.42 0.44
N VAL A 50 -2.85 -7.67 0.62
CA VAL A 50 -3.70 -8.75 1.18
C VAL A 50 -4.16 -8.39 2.60
N ARG A 51 -3.29 -7.81 3.40
CA ARG A 51 -3.62 -7.37 4.77
C ARG A 51 -4.70 -6.29 4.77
N ILE A 52 -4.61 -5.31 3.87
CA ILE A 52 -5.64 -4.27 3.74
C ILE A 52 -6.98 -4.89 3.32
N ARG A 53 -6.99 -5.75 2.30
CA ARG A 53 -8.21 -6.46 1.87
C ARG A 53 -8.85 -7.24 3.02
N ASN A 54 -8.05 -7.86 3.87
CA ASN A 54 -8.52 -8.58 5.05
C ASN A 54 -9.17 -7.67 6.11
N ILE A 55 -8.73 -6.40 6.23
CA ILE A 55 -9.40 -5.42 7.10
C ILE A 55 -10.84 -5.21 6.64
N PHE A 56 -11.06 -4.96 5.35
CA PHE A 56 -12.38 -4.76 4.79
C PHE A 56 -13.26 -6.00 4.91
N ARG A 57 -12.71 -7.18 4.62
CA ARG A 57 -13.42 -8.45 4.76
C ARG A 57 -13.86 -8.70 6.21
N LYS A 58 -12.98 -8.48 7.19
CA LYS A 58 -13.30 -8.64 8.62
C LYS A 58 -14.23 -7.55 9.14
N GLY A 59 -14.14 -6.34 8.59
CA GLY A 59 -15.02 -5.22 8.90
C GLY A 59 -16.39 -5.31 8.22
N ASN A 60 -16.63 -6.35 7.40
CA ASN A 60 -17.85 -6.54 6.63
C ASN A 60 -18.24 -5.28 5.81
N THR A 61 -17.25 -4.65 5.19
CA THR A 61 -17.42 -3.46 4.36
C THR A 61 -16.54 -3.55 3.11
N THR A 62 -16.62 -2.56 2.24
CA THR A 62 -15.80 -2.46 1.03
C THR A 62 -15.00 -1.16 1.02
N PRO A 63 -13.87 -1.09 0.27
CA PRO A 63 -13.13 0.15 0.11
C PRO A 63 -13.98 1.30 -0.43
N ASP A 64 -14.86 1.02 -1.41
CA ASP A 64 -15.72 2.03 -2.02
C ASP A 64 -16.77 2.55 -1.03
N ALA A 65 -17.36 1.67 -0.23
CA ALA A 65 -18.29 2.08 0.83
C ALA A 65 -17.60 2.97 1.87
N ALA A 66 -16.40 2.58 2.31
CA ALA A 66 -15.62 3.38 3.26
C ALA A 66 -15.28 4.79 2.72
N LEU A 67 -14.96 4.91 1.44
CA LEU A 67 -14.72 6.21 0.79
C LEU A 67 -16.00 7.04 0.64
N ALA A 68 -17.14 6.41 0.36
CA ALA A 68 -18.43 7.08 0.29
C ALA A 68 -18.87 7.61 1.67
N ASP A 69 -18.71 6.79 2.72
CA ASP A 69 -19.02 7.19 4.09
C ASP A 69 -18.10 8.32 4.58
N PHE A 70 -16.82 8.28 4.20
CA PHE A 70 -15.86 9.34 4.51
C PHE A 70 -16.27 10.70 3.94
N ALA A 71 -16.86 10.75 2.75
CA ALA A 71 -17.34 11.99 2.14
C ALA A 71 -18.43 12.70 2.97
N ASN A 72 -19.07 11.97 3.89
CA ASN A 72 -20.11 12.51 4.78
C ASN A 72 -19.55 12.98 6.14
N LEU A 73 -18.25 12.84 6.41
CA LEU A 73 -17.64 13.32 7.66
C LEU A 73 -17.56 14.84 7.68
N SER A 74 -17.81 15.43 8.84
CA SER A 74 -17.71 16.88 9.02
C SER A 74 -16.25 17.35 9.00
N ALA A 75 -16.03 18.60 8.58
CA ALA A 75 -14.71 19.23 8.61
C ALA A 75 -14.14 19.29 10.05
N ALA A 76 -14.99 19.42 11.05
CA ALA A 76 -14.57 19.42 12.47
C ALA A 76 -14.00 18.05 12.87
N ASN A 77 -14.64 16.94 12.45
CA ASN A 77 -14.14 15.60 12.70
C ASN A 77 -12.78 15.39 12.03
N LEU A 78 -12.65 15.77 10.76
CA LEU A 78 -11.40 15.65 10.01
C LEU A 78 -10.27 16.45 10.67
N GLY A 79 -10.55 17.69 11.09
CA GLY A 79 -9.57 18.52 11.80
C GLY A 79 -9.08 17.88 13.09
N SER A 80 -9.98 17.27 13.89
CA SER A 80 -9.61 16.61 15.13
C SER A 80 -8.79 15.32 14.90
N TYR A 81 -9.10 14.55 13.85
CA TYR A 81 -8.43 13.28 13.54
C TYR A 81 -7.06 13.48 12.87
N LEU A 82 -6.77 14.64 12.32
CA LEU A 82 -5.48 15.00 11.75
C LEU A 82 -4.62 15.86 12.67
N ALA A 83 -5.19 16.38 13.75
CA ALA A 83 -4.48 17.24 14.68
C ALA A 83 -3.54 16.44 15.60
N GLY A 84 -2.39 17.06 15.90
CA GLY A 84 -1.40 16.57 16.86
C GLY A 84 -0.45 15.49 16.33
N ASP A 85 0.66 15.33 17.04
CA ASP A 85 1.76 14.42 16.66
C ASP A 85 1.35 12.94 16.64
N ALA A 86 0.28 12.59 17.35
CA ALA A 86 -0.26 11.22 17.40
C ALA A 86 -0.80 10.73 16.03
N ASN A 87 -1.08 11.65 15.11
CA ASN A 87 -1.66 11.37 13.79
C ASN A 87 -0.72 11.71 12.62
N GLU A 88 0.55 11.98 12.89
CA GLU A 88 1.56 12.29 11.89
C GLU A 88 1.73 11.17 10.85
N ASP A 89 1.57 9.93 11.27
CA ASP A 89 1.62 8.75 10.39
C ASP A 89 0.47 8.72 9.37
N ILE A 90 -0.73 9.17 9.76
CA ILE A 90 -1.87 9.29 8.83
C ILE A 90 -1.57 10.36 7.78
N TRP A 91 -1.04 11.50 8.21
CA TRP A 91 -0.68 12.58 7.31
C TRP A 91 0.43 12.16 6.33
N SER A 92 1.47 11.50 6.83
CA SER A 92 2.56 10.96 6.01
C SER A 92 2.04 9.99 4.96
N LEU A 93 1.15 9.06 5.36
CA LEU A 93 0.52 8.10 4.45
C LEU A 93 -0.28 8.78 3.35
N TRP A 94 -1.07 9.81 3.68
CA TRP A 94 -1.87 10.56 2.70
C TRP A 94 -1.01 11.35 1.73
N LEU A 95 0.02 12.04 2.23
CA LEU A 95 0.97 12.77 1.39
C LEU A 95 1.69 11.84 0.42
N ARG A 96 2.10 10.66 0.90
CA ARG A 96 2.73 9.66 0.04
C ARG A 96 1.74 9.11 -0.99
N ALA A 97 0.56 8.73 -0.58
CA ALA A 97 -0.48 8.24 -1.48
C ALA A 97 -0.77 9.23 -2.63
N GLY A 98 -0.81 10.53 -2.32
CA GLY A 98 -1.05 11.58 -3.31
C GLY A 98 0.08 11.82 -4.32
N ARG A 99 1.27 11.25 -4.11
CA ARG A 99 2.45 11.49 -4.97
C ARG A 99 2.56 10.56 -6.18
N ARG A 100 1.68 9.58 -6.35
CA ARG A 100 1.81 8.59 -7.43
C ARG A 100 1.95 9.23 -8.81
N THR A 101 1.14 10.23 -9.14
CA THR A 101 1.22 10.91 -10.44
C THR A 101 2.58 11.57 -10.65
N GLN A 102 3.08 12.30 -9.66
CA GLN A 102 4.42 12.92 -9.72
C GLN A 102 5.52 11.87 -9.92
N ILE A 103 5.44 10.74 -9.22
CA ILE A 103 6.40 9.64 -9.36
C ILE A 103 6.34 9.03 -10.76
N LEU A 104 5.13 8.89 -11.35
CA LEU A 104 4.98 8.40 -12.73
C LEU A 104 5.60 9.37 -13.75
N GLU A 105 5.38 10.66 -13.59
CA GLU A 105 6.01 11.68 -14.43
C GLU A 105 7.54 11.57 -14.35
N GLN A 106 8.08 11.38 -13.15
CA GLN A 106 9.51 11.17 -12.96
C GLN A 106 10.01 9.88 -13.62
N CYS A 107 9.28 8.76 -13.48
CA CYS A 107 9.62 7.50 -14.16
C CYS A 107 9.67 7.67 -15.68
N ILE A 108 8.71 8.40 -16.26
CA ILE A 108 8.65 8.68 -17.69
C ILE A 108 9.83 9.55 -18.12
N ALA A 109 10.07 10.66 -17.43
CA ALA A 109 11.12 11.62 -17.77
C ALA A 109 12.53 11.00 -17.71
N THR A 110 12.74 10.08 -16.75
CA THR A 110 14.05 9.42 -16.55
C THR A 110 14.16 8.04 -17.17
N SER A 111 13.03 7.45 -17.63
CA SER A 111 12.93 6.06 -18.04
C SER A 111 13.36 5.07 -16.93
N GLU A 112 13.11 5.40 -15.66
CA GLU A 112 13.52 4.61 -14.49
C GLU A 112 12.30 4.15 -13.66
N PRO A 113 11.82 2.91 -13.83
CA PRO A 113 10.70 2.38 -13.05
C PRO A 113 11.03 2.17 -11.56
N ALA A 114 12.31 2.23 -11.18
CA ALA A 114 12.76 2.09 -9.81
C ALA A 114 12.13 3.11 -8.85
N TYR A 115 11.80 4.30 -9.33
CA TYR A 115 11.10 5.30 -8.51
C TYR A 115 9.69 4.82 -8.11
N LEU A 116 8.96 4.19 -9.02
CA LEU A 116 7.63 3.65 -8.73
C LEU A 116 7.73 2.43 -7.80
N ALA A 117 8.70 1.54 -8.01
CA ALA A 117 8.95 0.41 -7.14
C ALA A 117 9.25 0.86 -5.69
N LYS A 118 10.15 1.83 -5.54
CA LYS A 118 10.48 2.42 -4.23
C LYS A 118 9.27 3.11 -3.59
N HIS A 119 8.49 3.85 -4.37
CA HIS A 119 7.27 4.50 -3.89
C HIS A 119 6.27 3.47 -3.35
N ALA A 120 6.01 2.38 -4.07
CA ALA A 120 5.12 1.32 -3.63
C ALA A 120 5.59 0.67 -2.31
N PHE A 121 6.88 0.41 -2.16
CA PHE A 121 7.45 -0.13 -0.94
C PHE A 121 7.29 0.84 0.25
N GLN A 122 7.64 2.11 0.06
CA GLN A 122 7.51 3.12 1.11
C GLN A 122 6.06 3.33 1.53
N LEU A 123 5.11 3.30 0.57
CA LEU A 123 3.68 3.38 0.88
C LEU A 123 3.21 2.17 1.70
N ALA A 124 3.70 0.96 1.38
CA ALA A 124 3.41 -0.24 2.14
C ALA A 124 3.98 -0.17 3.57
N GLN A 125 5.17 0.41 3.76
CA GLN A 125 5.76 0.63 5.08
C GLN A 125 4.95 1.64 5.91
N GLU A 126 4.56 2.76 5.30
CA GLU A 126 3.74 3.76 6.01
C GLU A 126 2.37 3.19 6.38
N PHE A 127 1.77 2.40 5.51
CA PHE A 127 0.55 1.67 5.86
C PHE A 127 0.77 0.68 7.02
N ALA A 128 1.89 -0.04 7.05
CA ALA A 128 2.20 -0.94 8.16
C ALA A 128 2.34 -0.20 9.50
N ASN A 129 3.00 0.96 9.51
CA ASN A 129 3.13 1.82 10.68
C ASN A 129 1.76 2.36 11.14
N PHE A 130 0.96 2.87 10.22
CA PHE A 130 -0.41 3.30 10.47
C PHE A 130 -1.25 2.18 11.09
N TYR A 131 -1.25 0.99 10.51
CA TYR A 131 -2.03 -0.14 11.01
C TYR A 131 -1.57 -0.65 12.37
N HIS A 132 -0.29 -0.51 12.68
CA HIS A 132 0.25 -0.87 13.99
C HIS A 132 -0.22 0.08 15.09
N ARG A 133 -0.35 1.36 14.78
CA ARG A 133 -0.79 2.39 15.74
C ARG A 133 -2.30 2.49 15.89
N HIS A 134 -3.04 2.27 14.80
CA HIS A 134 -4.49 2.46 14.77
C HIS A 134 -5.22 1.13 14.65
N HIS A 135 -5.93 0.75 15.69
CA HIS A 135 -6.71 -0.50 15.78
C HIS A 135 -8.06 -0.35 15.07
N ILE A 136 -8.07 -0.30 13.73
CA ILE A 136 -9.21 0.05 12.88
C ILE A 136 -10.49 -0.74 13.23
N LEU A 137 -10.36 -2.06 13.41
CA LEU A 137 -11.53 -2.94 13.60
C LEU A 137 -12.18 -2.80 14.97
N THR A 138 -11.40 -2.42 15.97
CA THR A 138 -11.84 -2.26 17.38
C THR A 138 -12.07 -0.80 17.76
N GLU A 139 -11.95 0.13 16.80
CA GLU A 139 -12.28 1.54 17.03
C GLU A 139 -13.77 1.67 17.41
N GLU A 140 -14.04 2.34 18.52
CA GLU A 140 -15.38 2.50 19.10
C GLU A 140 -16.11 3.74 18.56
N ASP A 141 -15.38 4.83 18.23
CA ASP A 141 -15.96 6.01 17.58
C ASP A 141 -16.29 5.70 16.11
N PRO A 142 -17.57 5.68 15.72
CA PRO A 142 -17.98 5.34 14.34
C PRO A 142 -17.40 6.29 13.29
N ALA A 143 -17.32 7.60 13.61
CA ALA A 143 -16.80 8.59 12.67
C ALA A 143 -15.28 8.44 12.49
N ARG A 144 -14.54 8.19 13.59
CA ARG A 144 -13.12 7.88 13.53
C ARG A 144 -12.85 6.55 12.80
N LYS A 145 -13.65 5.52 13.05
CA LYS A 145 -13.55 4.24 12.34
C LYS A 145 -13.73 4.41 10.83
N THR A 146 -14.72 5.19 10.41
CA THR A 146 -14.92 5.55 9.00
C THR A 146 -13.70 6.25 8.42
N PHE A 147 -13.13 7.20 9.13
CA PHE A 147 -11.90 7.90 8.76
C PHE A 147 -10.71 6.95 8.58
N LEU A 148 -10.48 6.03 9.52
CA LEU A 148 -9.40 5.05 9.46
C LEU A 148 -9.60 4.03 8.31
N LEU A 149 -10.83 3.58 8.10
CA LEU A 149 -11.17 2.71 6.97
C LEU A 149 -10.94 3.40 5.63
N ALA A 150 -11.33 4.66 5.47
CA ALA A 150 -11.08 5.43 4.26
C ALA A 150 -9.57 5.61 4.01
N THR A 151 -8.79 5.86 5.07
CA THR A 151 -7.32 5.90 4.99
C THR A 151 -6.74 4.59 4.46
N ALA A 152 -7.21 3.45 4.97
CA ALA A 152 -6.83 2.13 4.46
C ALA A 152 -7.27 1.91 3.00
N ALA A 153 -8.46 2.40 2.60
CA ALA A 153 -8.95 2.30 1.22
C ALA A 153 -8.09 3.10 0.24
N ILE A 154 -7.65 4.31 0.63
CA ILE A 154 -6.72 5.13 -0.16
C ILE A 154 -5.40 4.38 -0.34
N ALA A 155 -4.81 3.84 0.72
CA ALA A 155 -3.57 3.07 0.64
C ALA A 155 -3.71 1.85 -0.28
N LEU A 156 -4.82 1.12 -0.19
CA LEU A 156 -5.11 -0.04 -1.05
C LEU A 156 -5.16 0.36 -2.52
N ARG A 157 -5.92 1.40 -2.86
CA ARG A 157 -6.06 1.89 -4.24
C ARG A 157 -4.71 2.27 -4.84
N GLU A 158 -3.90 2.99 -4.10
CA GLU A 158 -2.61 3.47 -4.57
C GLU A 158 -1.58 2.32 -4.69
N LEU A 159 -1.55 1.38 -3.74
CA LEU A 159 -0.69 0.20 -3.82
C LEU A 159 -1.06 -0.71 -5.00
N VAL A 160 -2.35 -1.03 -5.16
CA VAL A 160 -2.82 -1.86 -6.29
C VAL A 160 -2.52 -1.18 -7.62
N GLY A 161 -2.73 0.14 -7.72
CA GLY A 161 -2.41 0.91 -8.92
C GLY A 161 -0.92 0.91 -9.24
N ALA A 162 -0.05 1.08 -8.24
CA ALA A 162 1.40 1.03 -8.42
C ALA A 162 1.88 -0.36 -8.85
N LEU A 163 1.38 -1.42 -8.19
CA LEU A 163 1.71 -2.81 -8.55
C LEU A 163 1.26 -3.16 -9.96
N ALA A 164 0.06 -2.74 -10.37
CA ALA A 164 -0.45 -2.97 -11.73
C ALA A 164 0.45 -2.36 -12.81
N LEU A 165 0.94 -1.13 -12.58
CA LEU A 165 1.88 -0.46 -13.48
C LEU A 165 3.26 -1.15 -13.53
N LEU A 166 3.68 -1.80 -12.44
CA LEU A 166 4.88 -2.63 -12.41
C LEU A 166 4.64 -4.04 -12.99
N GLY A 167 3.42 -4.34 -13.44
CA GLY A 167 3.02 -5.67 -13.93
C GLY A 167 2.98 -6.73 -12.83
N ILE A 168 2.78 -6.34 -11.58
CA ILE A 168 2.74 -7.23 -10.42
C ILE A 168 1.28 -7.41 -9.99
N GLU A 169 0.80 -8.63 -10.04
CA GLU A 169 -0.51 -8.98 -9.51
C GLU A 169 -0.44 -9.16 -7.99
N SER A 170 -1.49 -8.76 -7.29
CA SER A 170 -1.63 -9.03 -5.85
C SER A 170 -2.60 -10.20 -5.65
N PRO A 171 -2.18 -11.27 -4.95
CA PRO A 171 -3.04 -12.42 -4.70
C PRO A 171 -4.20 -12.07 -3.76
N GLU A 172 -5.26 -12.88 -3.77
CA GLU A 172 -6.43 -12.73 -2.87
C GLU A 172 -6.10 -13.10 -1.43
N ALA A 173 -5.12 -13.98 -1.22
CA ALA A 173 -4.66 -14.44 0.08
C ALA A 173 -3.17 -14.82 0.02
N MET A 174 -2.51 -14.68 1.14
CA MET A 174 -1.13 -15.11 1.38
C MET A 174 -1.03 -15.77 2.75
#